data_c21e329df46128ff7f1a511164dbc746
#
_entry.id   c21e329df46128ff7f1a511164dbc746
#
_cell.length_a   1.000
_cell.length_b   1.000
_cell.length_c   1.000
_cell.angle_alpha   90.00
_cell.angle_beta   90.00
_cell.angle_gamma   90.00
#
_symmetry.space_group_name_H-M   'P 1'
#
loop_
_entity.id
_entity.type
_entity.pdbx_description
1 polymer ?
#
loop_
_entity_poly.entity_id
_entity_poly.type
_entity_poly.pdbx_seq_one_letter_code
_entity_poly.pdbx_strand_id
1 'polypeptide(L)'
;MLGKPYPKWPPLIVPRMRHVERFLAEYTPTYHMTEASVFNRTERYAGTLDAIATIGGRTLVVDVKSGKGVYPETALQLAAYRWAEFVGVPDGSEQPMPPTVGAAVLHLTDEGYSFQHVASGRDVFQCFLYCREVFRWQEERSKTVIGGTIALPGSGTSPEQIALAEVMNE
;
A
#
# COMPACT_ATOMS: atom_id res chain seq x y z
N MET A 1 -27.56 -3.80 -0.45
CA MET A 1 -27.39 -5.19 -0.97
C MET A 1 -28.25 -6.13 -0.13
N LEU A 2 -29.55 -6.17 -0.35
CA LEU A 2 -30.46 -7.05 0.37
C LEU A 2 -30.93 -8.11 -0.63
N GLY A 3 -30.65 -9.38 -0.39
CA GLY A 3 -31.32 -10.48 -1.06
C GLY A 3 -30.50 -11.59 -1.70
N LYS A 4 -29.17 -11.58 -1.65
CA LYS A 4 -28.39 -12.78 -2.01
C LYS A 4 -28.10 -13.59 -0.75
N PRO A 5 -28.40 -14.91 -0.72
CA PRO A 5 -28.01 -15.74 0.40
C PRO A 5 -26.49 -15.65 0.58
N TYR A 6 -26.04 -15.50 1.82
CA TYR A 6 -24.60 -15.54 2.14
C TYR A 6 -23.99 -16.81 1.56
N PRO A 7 -22.84 -16.72 0.90
CA PRO A 7 -22.13 -17.90 0.44
C PRO A 7 -21.85 -18.82 1.64
N LYS A 8 -21.93 -20.13 1.44
CA LYS A 8 -21.49 -21.08 2.48
C LYS A 8 -19.98 -20.92 2.65
N TRP A 9 -19.57 -20.33 3.74
CA TRP A 9 -18.17 -20.16 4.07
C TRP A 9 -17.48 -21.50 4.31
N PRO A 10 -16.24 -21.70 3.85
CA PRO A 10 -15.44 -22.83 4.26
C PRO A 10 -15.33 -22.90 5.79
N PRO A 11 -15.42 -24.08 6.43
CA PRO A 11 -15.41 -24.20 7.89
C PRO A 11 -14.25 -23.46 8.59
N LEU A 12 -13.10 -23.42 7.94
CA LEU A 12 -11.88 -22.77 8.46
C LEU A 12 -12.03 -21.27 8.70
N ILE A 13 -12.86 -20.56 7.91
CA ILE A 13 -13.02 -19.11 8.02
C ILE A 13 -14.30 -18.71 8.76
N VAL A 14 -15.19 -19.66 9.09
CA VAL A 14 -16.45 -19.38 9.78
C VAL A 14 -16.27 -18.59 11.07
N PRO A 15 -15.30 -18.90 11.97
CA PRO A 15 -15.11 -18.10 13.19
C PRO A 15 -14.85 -16.62 12.87
N ARG A 16 -13.93 -16.35 11.93
CA ARG A 16 -13.59 -14.97 11.52
C ARG A 16 -14.76 -14.25 10.87
N MET A 17 -15.57 -14.95 10.07
CA MET A 17 -16.76 -14.35 9.44
C MET A 17 -17.82 -13.94 10.47
N ARG A 18 -18.00 -14.69 11.58
CA ARG A 18 -18.83 -14.27 12.71
C ARG A 18 -18.32 -12.99 13.36
N HIS A 19 -17.00 -12.82 13.44
CA HIS A 19 -16.40 -11.57 13.94
C HIS A 19 -16.59 -10.40 12.98
N VAL A 20 -16.59 -10.64 11.67
CA VAL A 20 -16.98 -9.62 10.69
C VAL A 20 -18.45 -9.20 10.89
N GLU A 21 -19.36 -10.16 11.00
CA GLU A 21 -20.79 -9.88 11.26
C GLU A 21 -20.98 -9.07 12.55
N ARG A 22 -20.26 -9.42 13.60
CA ARG A 22 -20.27 -8.69 14.87
C ARG A 22 -19.72 -7.26 14.71
N PHE A 23 -18.59 -7.09 14.02
CA PHE A 23 -18.05 -5.77 13.69
C PHE A 23 -19.06 -4.91 12.92
N LEU A 24 -19.70 -5.48 11.90
CA LEU A 24 -20.71 -4.77 11.11
C LEU A 24 -21.91 -4.33 11.96
N ALA A 25 -22.36 -5.16 12.91
CA ALA A 25 -23.45 -4.84 13.81
C ALA A 25 -23.06 -3.76 14.84
N GLU A 26 -21.86 -3.81 15.40
CA GLU A 26 -21.38 -2.90 16.45
C GLU A 26 -20.99 -1.52 15.89
N TYR A 27 -20.33 -1.47 14.73
CA TYR A 27 -19.78 -0.24 14.15
C TYR A 27 -20.63 0.37 13.04
N THR A 28 -21.57 -0.40 12.47
CA THR A 28 -22.49 0.03 11.40
C THR A 28 -21.81 0.87 10.32
N PRO A 29 -20.73 0.35 9.67
CA PRO A 29 -19.96 1.11 8.71
C PRO A 29 -20.79 1.45 7.46
N THR A 30 -20.66 2.67 6.95
CA THR A 30 -21.13 3.06 5.63
C THR A 30 -19.97 2.96 4.65
N TYR A 31 -19.97 1.93 3.81
CA TYR A 31 -18.93 1.73 2.81
C TYR A 31 -19.16 2.64 1.61
N HIS A 32 -18.11 3.34 1.19
CA HIS A 32 -18.06 4.16 -0.02
C HIS A 32 -17.40 3.43 -1.17
N MET A 33 -16.32 2.68 -0.87
CA MET A 33 -15.56 1.90 -1.83
C MET A 33 -15.06 0.62 -1.17
N THR A 34 -14.95 -0.46 -1.94
CA THR A 34 -14.34 -1.72 -1.52
C THR A 34 -13.50 -2.27 -2.66
N GLU A 35 -12.37 -2.93 -2.35
CA GLU A 35 -11.46 -3.55 -3.32
C GLU A 35 -11.09 -2.59 -4.46
N ALA A 36 -10.80 -1.33 -4.12
CA ALA A 36 -10.58 -0.30 -5.12
C ALA A 36 -9.09 -0.09 -5.40
N SER A 37 -8.74 -0.02 -6.68
CA SER A 37 -7.40 0.34 -7.11
C SER A 37 -7.15 1.82 -6.85
N VAL A 38 -6.06 2.15 -6.18
CA VAL A 38 -5.62 3.52 -5.92
C VAL A 38 -4.23 3.75 -6.51
N PHE A 39 -3.96 4.97 -6.93
CA PHE A 39 -2.68 5.30 -7.53
C PHE A 39 -2.30 6.76 -7.33
N ASN A 40 -0.99 6.99 -7.35
CA ASN A 40 -0.39 8.31 -7.29
C ASN A 40 0.55 8.46 -8.48
N ARG A 41 0.21 9.35 -9.40
CA ARG A 41 0.99 9.58 -10.62
C ARG A 41 2.27 10.37 -10.35
N THR A 42 2.19 11.35 -9.48
CA THR A 42 3.33 12.16 -9.07
C THR A 42 4.40 11.29 -8.44
N GLU A 43 4.03 10.44 -7.51
CA GLU A 43 4.94 9.57 -6.79
C GLU A 43 5.13 8.20 -7.45
N ARG A 44 4.38 7.90 -8.52
CA ARG A 44 4.47 6.67 -9.33
C ARG A 44 4.36 5.37 -8.52
N TYR A 45 3.27 5.21 -7.81
CA TYR A 45 2.88 3.95 -7.16
C TYR A 45 1.37 3.70 -7.33
N ALA A 46 1.00 2.44 -7.19
CA ALA A 46 -0.38 1.98 -7.17
C ALA A 46 -0.56 0.86 -6.15
N GLY A 47 -1.79 0.59 -5.79
CA GLY A 47 -2.17 -0.51 -4.92
C GLY A 47 -3.67 -0.73 -4.91
N THR A 48 -4.13 -1.72 -4.14
CA THR A 48 -5.55 -1.98 -3.94
C THR A 48 -5.86 -1.81 -2.46
N LEU A 49 -6.78 -0.91 -2.13
CA LEU A 49 -7.28 -0.76 -0.77
C LEU A 49 -8.48 -1.68 -0.53
N ASP A 50 -8.64 -2.17 0.70
CA ASP A 50 -9.77 -3.03 1.04
C ASP A 50 -11.07 -2.23 1.13
N ALA A 51 -11.06 -1.07 1.82
CA ALA A 51 -12.25 -0.23 1.90
C ALA A 51 -11.97 1.25 2.22
N ILE A 52 -12.89 2.11 1.79
CA ILE A 52 -13.13 3.44 2.36
C ILE A 52 -14.51 3.41 2.98
N ALA A 53 -14.60 3.68 4.28
CA ALA A 53 -15.86 3.63 5.02
C ALA A 53 -15.98 4.78 6.03
N THR A 54 -17.22 5.25 6.25
CA THR A 54 -17.55 6.14 7.36
C THR A 54 -17.97 5.29 8.56
N ILE A 55 -17.26 5.45 9.67
CA ILE A 55 -17.44 4.74 10.93
C ILE A 55 -17.42 5.77 12.06
N GLY A 56 -18.48 5.83 12.87
CA GLY A 56 -18.61 6.83 13.93
C GLY A 56 -18.48 8.28 13.42
N GLY A 57 -19.01 8.57 12.23
CA GLY A 57 -18.96 9.90 11.59
C GLY A 57 -17.59 10.25 10.99
N ARG A 58 -16.63 9.33 10.96
CA ARG A 58 -15.27 9.54 10.42
C ARG A 58 -15.05 8.70 9.18
N THR A 59 -14.70 9.30 8.06
CA THR A 59 -14.34 8.58 6.83
C THR A 59 -12.87 8.15 6.90
N LEU A 60 -12.66 6.84 6.86
CA LEU A 60 -11.37 6.19 7.06
C LEU A 60 -11.01 5.30 5.87
N VAL A 61 -9.72 5.18 5.59
CA VAL A 61 -9.20 4.02 4.85
C VAL A 61 -9.14 2.86 5.83
N VAL A 62 -9.77 1.74 5.47
CA VAL A 62 -9.86 0.54 6.32
C VAL A 62 -9.19 -0.61 5.61
N ASP A 63 -8.35 -1.34 6.33
CA ASP A 63 -7.65 -2.53 5.87
C ASP A 63 -8.01 -3.71 6.78
N VAL A 64 -8.16 -4.90 6.19
CA VAL A 64 -8.54 -6.12 6.91
C VAL A 64 -7.34 -7.05 6.99
N LYS A 65 -6.94 -7.36 8.20
CA LYS A 65 -5.83 -8.30 8.46
C LYS A 65 -6.35 -9.55 9.15
N SER A 66 -5.92 -10.72 8.66
CA SER A 66 -6.26 -12.03 9.24
C SER A 66 -5.03 -12.83 9.67
N GLY A 67 -3.86 -12.19 9.71
CA GLY A 67 -2.60 -12.78 10.12
C GLY A 67 -2.43 -12.84 11.64
N LYS A 68 -1.22 -13.16 12.09
CA LYS A 68 -0.88 -13.28 13.53
C LYS A 68 -0.96 -11.95 14.30
N GLY A 69 -0.87 -10.83 13.61
CA GLY A 69 -0.90 -9.50 14.24
C GLY A 69 -0.95 -8.38 13.22
N VAL A 70 -1.08 -7.15 13.71
CA VAL A 70 -0.93 -5.92 12.93
C VAL A 70 0.48 -5.40 13.16
N TYR A 71 1.23 -5.25 12.09
CA TYR A 71 2.65 -4.87 12.13
C TYR A 71 2.83 -3.40 11.71
N PRO A 72 3.92 -2.72 12.14
CA PRO A 72 4.16 -1.30 11.85
C PRO A 72 4.16 -0.94 10.36
N GLU A 73 4.55 -1.87 9.47
CA GLU A 73 4.55 -1.67 8.02
C GLU A 73 3.16 -1.41 7.45
N THR A 74 2.11 -1.85 8.15
CA THR A 74 0.72 -1.54 7.80
C THR A 74 0.45 -0.04 7.81
N ALA A 75 1.15 0.73 8.66
CA ALA A 75 1.02 2.18 8.67
C ALA A 75 1.55 2.81 7.37
N LEU A 76 2.66 2.30 6.83
CA LEU A 76 3.21 2.74 5.54
C LEU A 76 2.24 2.44 4.40
N GLN A 77 1.69 1.23 4.36
CA GLN A 77 0.70 0.81 3.37
C GLN A 77 -0.54 1.71 3.39
N LEU A 78 -1.11 1.92 4.59
CA LEU A 78 -2.32 2.72 4.75
C LEU A 78 -2.07 4.21 4.49
N ALA A 79 -0.89 4.73 4.81
CA ALA A 79 -0.50 6.07 4.44
C ALA A 79 -0.40 6.23 2.92
N ALA A 80 0.21 5.26 2.21
CA ALA A 80 0.25 5.26 0.76
C ALA A 80 -1.16 5.29 0.16
N TYR A 81 -2.08 4.46 0.64
CA TYR A 81 -3.46 4.46 0.15
C TYR A 81 -4.18 5.77 0.43
N ARG A 82 -4.06 6.29 1.65
CA ARG A 82 -4.70 7.55 2.05
C ARG A 82 -4.23 8.75 1.25
N TRP A 83 -2.96 8.79 0.86
CA TRP A 83 -2.34 9.87 0.10
C TRP A 83 -2.22 9.57 -1.39
N ALA A 84 -2.93 8.57 -1.90
CA ALA A 84 -3.12 8.40 -3.33
C ALA A 84 -3.84 9.62 -3.92
N GLU A 85 -3.60 9.89 -5.20
CA GLU A 85 -4.24 11.01 -5.92
C GLU A 85 -5.59 10.60 -6.48
N PHE A 86 -5.69 9.35 -6.93
CA PHE A 86 -6.83 8.85 -7.68
C PHE A 86 -7.25 7.47 -7.19
N VAL A 87 -8.51 7.16 -7.43
CA VAL A 87 -9.10 5.83 -7.26
C VAL A 87 -9.80 5.43 -8.56
N GLY A 88 -9.58 4.18 -8.96
CA GLY A 88 -10.28 3.56 -10.08
C GLY A 88 -11.69 3.17 -9.68
N VAL A 89 -12.65 3.40 -10.58
CA VAL A 89 -14.05 3.01 -10.39
C VAL A 89 -14.44 1.88 -11.35
N PRO A 90 -15.53 1.14 -11.04
CA PRO A 90 -15.90 -0.08 -11.79
C PRO A 90 -16.16 0.10 -13.28
N ASP A 91 -16.48 1.30 -13.75
CA ASP A 91 -16.66 1.60 -15.18
C ASP A 91 -15.34 1.80 -15.94
N GLY A 92 -14.20 1.65 -15.26
CA GLY A 92 -12.87 1.84 -15.85
C GLY A 92 -12.37 3.28 -15.84
N SER A 93 -13.18 4.23 -15.35
CA SER A 93 -12.75 5.61 -15.15
C SER A 93 -12.02 5.79 -13.83
N GLU A 94 -11.50 6.99 -13.60
CA GLU A 94 -10.82 7.37 -12.37
C GLU A 94 -11.46 8.59 -11.74
N GLN A 95 -11.38 8.67 -10.44
CA GLN A 95 -11.85 9.81 -9.65
C GLN A 95 -10.74 10.27 -8.70
N PRO A 96 -10.71 11.55 -8.29
CA PRO A 96 -9.87 12.00 -7.20
C PRO A 96 -10.11 11.15 -5.94
N MET A 97 -9.04 10.88 -5.18
CA MET A 97 -9.15 10.15 -3.92
C MET A 97 -10.13 10.88 -2.98
N PRO A 98 -11.16 10.19 -2.44
CA PRO A 98 -12.07 10.81 -1.50
C PRO A 98 -11.36 11.32 -0.25
N PRO A 99 -11.78 12.44 0.34
CA PRO A 99 -11.18 12.93 1.56
C PRO A 99 -11.39 11.96 2.72
N THR A 100 -10.29 11.56 3.37
CA THR A 100 -10.30 10.68 4.55
C THR A 100 -9.60 11.36 5.71
N VAL A 101 -10.08 11.14 6.93
CA VAL A 101 -9.53 11.76 8.14
C VAL A 101 -8.51 10.87 8.86
N GLY A 102 -8.32 9.64 8.40
CA GLY A 102 -7.39 8.69 9.01
C GLY A 102 -7.45 7.33 8.37
N ALA A 103 -6.83 6.36 9.03
CA ALA A 103 -6.86 4.96 8.65
C ALA A 103 -7.06 4.06 9.86
N ALA A 104 -7.59 2.85 9.64
CA ALA A 104 -7.80 1.84 10.67
C ALA A 104 -7.61 0.44 10.10
N VAL A 105 -7.31 -0.51 10.98
CA VAL A 105 -7.23 -1.94 10.67
C VAL A 105 -8.30 -2.69 11.42
N LEU A 106 -9.04 -3.52 10.70
CA LEU A 106 -9.86 -4.59 11.27
C LEU A 106 -9.02 -5.86 11.30
N HIS A 107 -8.51 -6.21 12.47
CA HIS A 107 -7.74 -7.44 12.66
C HIS A 107 -8.66 -8.55 13.14
N LEU A 108 -8.70 -9.64 12.37
CA LEU A 108 -9.55 -10.81 12.61
C LEU A 108 -8.70 -12.00 13.03
N THR A 109 -9.03 -12.59 14.15
CA THR A 109 -8.49 -13.88 14.60
C THR A 109 -9.61 -14.91 14.73
N ASP A 110 -9.28 -16.13 15.09
CA ASP A 110 -10.31 -17.16 15.34
C ASP A 110 -11.05 -16.91 16.67
N GLU A 111 -10.40 -16.20 17.62
CA GLU A 111 -10.92 -15.90 18.95
C GLU A 111 -11.71 -14.59 19.02
N GLY A 112 -11.46 -13.66 18.08
CA GLY A 112 -12.07 -12.34 18.14
C GLY A 112 -11.65 -11.41 17.02
N TYR A 113 -11.98 -10.13 17.23
CA TYR A 113 -11.46 -9.06 16.37
C TYR A 113 -11.02 -7.87 17.21
N SER A 114 -10.15 -7.07 16.64
CA SER A 114 -9.87 -5.71 17.11
C SER A 114 -9.99 -4.73 15.95
N PHE A 115 -10.50 -3.52 16.24
CA PHE A 115 -10.53 -2.41 15.32
C PHE A 115 -9.64 -1.29 15.84
N GLN A 116 -8.52 -1.06 15.15
CA GLN A 116 -7.43 -0.23 15.65
C GLN A 116 -7.17 0.94 14.72
N HIS A 117 -6.99 2.11 15.29
CA HIS A 117 -6.51 3.29 14.56
C HIS A 117 -5.05 3.09 14.17
N VAL A 118 -4.69 3.45 12.93
CA VAL A 118 -3.33 3.37 12.42
C VAL A 118 -2.87 4.76 11.98
N ALA A 119 -1.67 5.15 12.40
CA ALA A 119 -1.05 6.39 11.97
C ALA A 119 -0.88 6.39 10.43
N SER A 120 -1.38 7.43 9.79
CA SER A 120 -1.34 7.57 8.33
C SER A 120 -1.19 9.04 7.92
N GLY A 121 -0.48 9.83 8.74
CA GLY A 121 -0.17 11.23 8.50
C GLY A 121 0.82 11.44 7.36
N ARG A 122 1.11 12.72 7.06
CA ARG A 122 2.09 13.09 6.04
C ARG A 122 3.51 12.61 6.38
N ASP A 123 3.84 12.54 7.65
CA ASP A 123 5.09 12.01 8.16
C ASP A 123 5.27 10.52 7.85
N VAL A 124 4.23 9.71 8.09
CA VAL A 124 4.23 8.28 7.75
C VAL A 124 4.26 8.07 6.23
N PHE A 125 3.52 8.89 5.48
CA PHE A 125 3.57 8.87 4.02
C PHE A 125 4.98 9.19 3.49
N GLN A 126 5.66 10.16 4.08
CA GLN A 126 7.04 10.47 3.71
C GLN A 126 7.99 9.30 3.98
N CYS A 127 7.80 8.56 5.09
CA CYS A 127 8.54 7.34 5.36
C CYS A 127 8.30 6.26 4.28
N PHE A 128 7.04 6.09 3.83
CA PHE A 128 6.74 5.21 2.70
C PHE A 128 7.50 5.61 1.44
N LEU A 129 7.56 6.90 1.10
CA LEU A 129 8.30 7.38 -0.06
C LEU A 129 9.81 7.09 0.05
N TYR A 130 10.41 7.23 1.23
CA TYR A 130 11.82 6.85 1.44
C TYR A 130 12.03 5.34 1.25
N CYS A 131 11.16 4.50 1.80
CA CYS A 131 11.25 3.05 1.59
C CYS A 131 11.14 2.69 0.11
N ARG A 132 10.25 3.34 -0.64
CA ARG A 132 10.11 3.16 -2.08
C ARG A 132 11.40 3.54 -2.84
N GLU A 133 12.06 4.66 -2.48
CA GLU A 133 13.31 5.06 -3.11
C GLU A 133 14.45 4.08 -2.81
N VAL A 134 14.53 3.55 -1.59
CA VAL A 134 15.47 2.48 -1.24
C VAL A 134 15.21 1.23 -2.08
N PHE A 135 13.94 0.84 -2.24
CA PHE A 135 13.55 -0.28 -3.08
C PHE A 135 13.98 -0.07 -4.55
N ARG A 136 13.71 1.13 -5.12
CA ARG A 136 14.14 1.48 -6.48
C ARG A 136 15.67 1.44 -6.64
N TRP A 137 16.38 1.94 -5.64
CA TRP A 137 17.84 1.82 -5.63
C TRP A 137 18.27 0.37 -5.73
N GLN A 138 17.71 -0.51 -4.90
CA GLN A 138 18.08 -1.94 -4.88
C GLN A 138 17.74 -2.65 -6.20
N GLU A 139 16.57 -2.35 -6.78
CA GLU A 139 16.09 -3.07 -7.97
C GLU A 139 16.67 -2.54 -9.28
N GLU A 140 16.95 -1.27 -9.36
CA GLU A 140 17.32 -0.61 -10.62
C GLU A 140 18.75 -0.09 -10.59
N ARG A 141 19.03 0.93 -9.75
CA ARG A 141 20.25 1.72 -9.81
C ARG A 141 21.48 1.00 -9.28
N SER A 142 21.37 0.22 -8.22
CA SER A 142 22.51 -0.46 -7.60
C SER A 142 23.27 -1.38 -8.57
N LYS A 143 22.59 -1.85 -9.60
CA LYS A 143 23.16 -2.76 -10.63
C LYS A 143 24.12 -2.06 -11.61
N THR A 144 24.08 -0.75 -11.67
CA THR A 144 24.83 0.04 -12.66
C THR A 144 25.82 1.05 -12.06
N VAL A 145 25.86 1.16 -10.72
CA VAL A 145 26.67 2.19 -10.04
C VAL A 145 28.14 1.79 -9.83
N ILE A 146 28.49 0.54 -10.05
CA ILE A 146 29.87 0.07 -10.02
C ILE A 146 30.34 -0.11 -11.47
N GLY A 147 31.21 0.76 -11.90
CA GLY A 147 31.82 0.71 -13.24
C GLY A 147 32.86 -0.40 -13.40
N GLY A 148 33.45 -0.45 -14.58
CA GLY A 148 34.57 -1.36 -14.87
C GLY A 148 35.82 -1.07 -14.06
N THR A 149 36.79 -1.98 -14.10
CA THR A 149 38.10 -1.83 -13.43
C THR A 149 38.84 -0.64 -14.04
N ILE A 150 39.30 0.28 -13.18
CA ILE A 150 40.19 1.37 -13.60
C ILE A 150 41.54 0.76 -13.99
N ALA A 151 41.93 0.94 -15.27
CA ALA A 151 43.22 0.44 -15.75
C ALA A 151 44.35 1.25 -15.18
N LEU A 152 45.48 0.58 -14.85
CA LEU A 152 46.67 1.26 -14.40
C LEU A 152 47.30 2.11 -15.54
N PRO A 153 47.88 3.28 -15.23
CA PRO A 153 48.63 4.06 -16.21
C PRO A 153 49.69 3.19 -16.90
N GLY A 154 49.63 3.12 -18.22
CA GLY A 154 50.56 2.30 -19.03
C GLY A 154 50.07 0.89 -19.41
N SER A 155 48.87 0.46 -18.99
CA SER A 155 48.30 -0.86 -19.32
C SER A 155 47.65 -0.95 -20.72
N GLY A 156 47.84 0.03 -21.60
CA GLY A 156 47.36 -0.03 -22.99
C GLY A 156 45.85 0.15 -23.18
N THR A 157 45.17 0.77 -22.23
CA THR A 157 43.74 1.04 -22.34
C THR A 157 43.44 2.04 -23.45
N SER A 158 42.58 1.70 -24.40
CA SER A 158 42.25 2.59 -25.50
C SER A 158 41.47 3.83 -25.03
N PRO A 159 41.61 4.99 -25.71
CA PRO A 159 40.82 6.20 -25.40
C PRO A 159 39.32 5.99 -25.41
N GLU A 160 38.82 5.02 -26.16
CA GLU A 160 37.37 4.66 -26.20
C GLU A 160 36.86 4.07 -24.89
N GLN A 161 37.69 3.33 -24.15
CA GLN A 161 37.29 2.76 -22.85
C GLN A 161 37.26 3.81 -21.75
N ILE A 162 38.02 4.89 -21.87
CA ILE A 162 38.02 6.04 -20.94
C ILE A 162 36.76 6.89 -21.18
N ALA A 163 36.39 7.15 -22.46
CA ALA A 163 35.22 7.93 -22.83
C ALA A 163 33.92 7.25 -22.39
N LEU A 164 33.82 5.90 -22.43
CA LEU A 164 32.64 5.17 -21.98
C LEU A 164 32.41 5.28 -20.45
N ALA A 165 33.48 5.39 -19.68
CA ALA A 165 33.43 5.56 -18.23
C ALA A 165 32.98 6.98 -17.81
N GLU A 166 33.27 8.00 -18.61
CA GLU A 166 32.87 9.38 -18.37
C GLU A 166 31.38 9.63 -18.68
N VAL A 167 30.84 9.03 -19.73
CA VAL A 167 29.43 9.17 -20.12
C VAL A 167 28.46 8.48 -19.14
N MET A 168 28.93 7.52 -18.36
CA MET A 168 28.08 6.82 -17.36
C MET A 168 28.00 7.54 -16.00
N ASN A 169 28.67 8.67 -15.82
CA ASN A 169 28.68 9.45 -14.56
C ASN A 169 27.92 10.80 -14.65
N GLU A 170 27.26 11.11 -15.76
CA GLU A 170 26.28 12.21 -15.91
C GLU A 170 24.83 11.68 -15.74
#